data_8644f915cc2d042ee1e2a985427e09af
#
_entry.id   8644f915cc2d042ee1e2a985427e09af
#
_cell.length_a   1.000
_cell.length_b   1.000
_cell.length_c   1.000
_cell.angle_alpha   90.00
_cell.angle_beta   90.00
_cell.angle_gamma   90.00
#
_symmetry.space_group_name_H-M   'P 1'
#
loop_
_entity.id
_entity.type
_entity.pdbx_description
1 polymer ?
#
loop_
_entity_poly.entity_id
_entity_poly.type
_entity_poly.pdbx_seq_one_letter_code
_entity_poly.pdbx_strand_id
1 'polypeptide(L)'
;MKLRIVLSASLVLVSALLLSGCLSQPIEPTNYYVLEFDASVPGAPPERGAADDTGAVAVIIQDAEVAPMFDRRQLLQRLDGPLVRYRNGDLWAVSPATAVANLVREGVGRSPRFGSVSTGRRAAGSYEVVIRIDALTHYCCSRVSESEVAGELALLDLQSGSTVTRHRF
;
A
#
# COMPACT_ATOMS: atom_id res chain seq x y z
N MET A 1 -36.58 -55.12 22.66
CA MET A 1 -35.74 -54.96 21.48
C MET A 1 -36.03 -53.66 20.71
N LYS A 2 -37.28 -53.32 20.42
CA LYS A 2 -37.67 -52.09 19.66
C LYS A 2 -37.25 -50.77 20.33
N LEU A 3 -37.29 -50.66 21.63
CA LEU A 3 -36.92 -49.43 22.34
C LEU A 3 -35.42 -49.08 22.21
N ARG A 4 -34.54 -50.08 22.20
CA ARG A 4 -33.07 -49.85 22.07
C ARG A 4 -32.71 -49.39 20.63
N ILE A 5 -33.46 -49.87 19.63
CA ILE A 5 -33.24 -49.48 18.22
C ILE A 5 -33.67 -47.99 18.01
N VAL A 6 -34.79 -47.60 18.64
CA VAL A 6 -35.24 -46.18 18.56
C VAL A 6 -34.26 -45.23 19.24
N LEU A 7 -33.72 -45.61 20.38
CA LEU A 7 -32.76 -44.77 21.15
C LEU A 7 -31.45 -44.61 20.36
N SER A 8 -30.95 -45.68 19.74
CA SER A 8 -29.72 -45.59 18.95
C SER A 8 -29.90 -44.75 17.66
N ALA A 9 -31.06 -44.87 17.00
CA ALA A 9 -31.37 -44.08 15.81
C ALA A 9 -31.47 -42.57 16.15
N SER A 10 -32.09 -42.22 17.26
CA SER A 10 -32.17 -40.84 17.73
C SER A 10 -30.79 -40.24 18.04
N LEU A 11 -29.89 -41.01 18.68
CA LEU A 11 -28.54 -40.55 18.98
C LEU A 11 -27.70 -40.27 17.75
N VAL A 12 -27.81 -41.11 16.73
CA VAL A 12 -27.13 -40.94 15.42
C VAL A 12 -27.65 -39.69 14.70
N LEU A 13 -28.96 -39.47 14.73
CA LEU A 13 -29.57 -38.30 14.09
C LEU A 13 -29.15 -36.99 14.74
N VAL A 14 -29.09 -36.94 16.06
CA VAL A 14 -28.63 -35.76 16.81
C VAL A 14 -27.13 -35.51 16.55
N SER A 15 -26.32 -36.56 16.50
CA SER A 15 -24.90 -36.45 16.18
C SER A 15 -24.67 -35.92 14.77
N ALA A 16 -25.45 -36.37 13.78
CA ALA A 16 -25.38 -35.88 12.40
C ALA A 16 -25.78 -34.39 12.26
N LEU A 17 -26.78 -33.96 13.04
CA LEU A 17 -27.22 -32.55 13.07
C LEU A 17 -26.17 -31.62 13.72
N LEU A 18 -25.44 -32.11 14.74
CA LEU A 18 -24.38 -31.33 15.38
C LEU A 18 -23.13 -31.17 14.49
N LEU A 19 -22.84 -32.11 13.61
CA LEU A 19 -21.73 -32.04 12.68
C LEU A 19 -21.98 -31.14 11.46
N SER A 20 -23.23 -30.87 11.09
CA SER A 20 -23.56 -30.02 9.94
C SER A 20 -23.43 -28.52 10.22
N GLY A 21 -23.35 -28.11 11.47
CA GLY A 21 -23.24 -26.69 11.86
C GLY A 21 -21.86 -26.05 11.67
N CYS A 22 -20.80 -26.84 11.46
CA CYS A 22 -19.44 -26.30 11.40
C CYS A 22 -18.91 -26.00 9.99
N LEU A 23 -19.69 -26.24 8.93
CA LEU A 23 -19.17 -26.18 7.54
C LEU A 23 -19.52 -24.91 6.76
N SER A 24 -20.17 -23.95 7.35
CA SER A 24 -20.63 -22.75 6.63
C SER A 24 -20.14 -21.46 7.29
N GLN A 25 -18.84 -21.30 7.49
CA GLN A 25 -18.33 -19.94 7.65
C GLN A 25 -18.25 -19.29 6.26
N PRO A 26 -18.98 -18.19 6.01
CA PRO A 26 -18.82 -17.46 4.77
C PRO A 26 -17.36 -16.99 4.68
N ILE A 27 -16.69 -17.40 3.59
CA ILE A 27 -15.35 -16.89 3.27
C ILE A 27 -15.56 -15.42 2.89
N GLU A 28 -15.12 -14.50 3.74
CA GLU A 28 -15.13 -13.07 3.40
C GLU A 28 -14.24 -12.87 2.18
N PRO A 29 -14.72 -12.15 1.15
CA PRO A 29 -13.92 -11.86 -0.03
C PRO A 29 -12.70 -11.02 0.38
N THR A 30 -11.55 -11.33 -0.22
CA THR A 30 -10.34 -10.52 -0.05
C THR A 30 -10.34 -9.41 -1.09
N ASN A 31 -10.26 -8.17 -0.60
CA ASN A 31 -10.13 -6.98 -1.42
C ASN A 31 -8.65 -6.61 -1.58
N TYR A 32 -8.27 -6.19 -2.78
CA TYR A 32 -6.92 -5.71 -3.06
C TYR A 32 -6.95 -4.23 -3.41
N TYR A 33 -6.09 -3.47 -2.77
CA TYR A 33 -5.96 -2.04 -2.95
C TYR A 33 -4.66 -1.70 -3.66
N VAL A 34 -4.72 -0.74 -4.57
CA VAL A 34 -3.58 -0.16 -5.25
C VAL A 34 -3.52 1.34 -4.99
N LEU A 35 -2.33 1.91 -5.00
CA LEU A 35 -2.14 3.35 -5.05
C LEU A 35 -2.00 3.72 -6.52
N GLU A 36 -2.86 4.63 -6.97
CA GLU A 36 -2.87 5.12 -8.35
C GLU A 36 -2.61 6.61 -8.36
N PHE A 37 -1.91 7.07 -9.39
CA PHE A 37 -1.69 8.48 -9.60
C PHE A 37 -2.89 9.08 -10.33
N ASP A 38 -3.60 9.98 -9.66
CA ASP A 38 -4.72 10.71 -10.26
C ASP A 38 -4.22 11.98 -10.93
N ALA A 39 -4.11 11.95 -12.26
CA ALA A 39 -3.69 13.09 -13.06
C ALA A 39 -4.71 14.26 -13.04
N SER A 40 -5.94 14.02 -12.59
CA SER A 40 -6.98 15.06 -12.51
C SER A 40 -6.85 15.94 -11.26
N VAL A 41 -6.03 15.54 -10.28
CA VAL A 41 -5.81 16.32 -9.06
C VAL A 41 -5.09 17.63 -9.40
N PRO A 42 -5.60 18.79 -8.95
CA PRO A 42 -4.93 20.07 -9.15
C PRO A 42 -3.49 20.05 -8.62
N GLY A 43 -2.52 20.42 -9.46
CA GLY A 43 -1.10 20.36 -9.12
C GLY A 43 -0.39 19.08 -9.59
N ALA A 44 -1.11 18.12 -10.17
CA ALA A 44 -0.48 17.01 -10.85
C ALA A 44 0.49 17.54 -11.95
N PRO A 45 1.69 16.95 -12.10
CA PRO A 45 2.60 17.32 -13.18
C PRO A 45 1.92 17.13 -14.54
N PRO A 46 2.08 18.04 -15.49
CA PRO A 46 1.56 17.87 -16.84
C PRO A 46 2.14 16.60 -17.46
N GLU A 47 1.36 15.95 -18.33
CA GLU A 47 1.89 14.85 -19.14
C GLU A 47 3.11 15.33 -19.93
N ARG A 48 4.13 14.48 -20.00
CA ARG A 48 5.35 14.76 -20.75
C ARG A 48 4.98 14.94 -22.23
N GLY A 49 4.90 16.20 -22.69
CA GLY A 49 5.02 16.49 -24.10
C GLY A 49 6.41 16.07 -24.60
N ALA A 50 6.55 15.81 -25.90
CA ALA A 50 7.84 15.49 -26.50
C ALA A 50 8.87 16.58 -26.13
N ALA A 51 9.59 16.36 -25.04
CA ALA A 51 10.61 17.27 -24.53
C ALA A 51 11.93 16.93 -25.20
N ASP A 52 12.62 17.95 -25.67
CA ASP A 52 14.02 17.88 -26.04
C ASP A 52 14.82 17.25 -24.89
N ASP A 53 15.42 16.09 -25.11
CA ASP A 53 16.18 15.30 -24.12
C ASP A 53 17.54 15.96 -23.77
N THR A 54 17.77 17.17 -24.23
CA THR A 54 19.01 17.93 -24.01
C THR A 54 19.06 18.48 -22.58
N GLY A 55 19.70 17.71 -21.70
CA GLY A 55 19.98 18.13 -20.31
C GLY A 55 19.07 17.55 -19.25
N ALA A 56 18.24 16.58 -19.59
CA ALA A 56 17.37 15.91 -18.64
C ALA A 56 18.16 15.06 -17.63
N VAL A 57 17.90 15.29 -16.38
CA VAL A 57 18.60 14.68 -15.23
C VAL A 57 18.11 13.25 -15.01
N ALA A 58 19.04 12.31 -14.83
CA ALA A 58 18.72 10.94 -14.45
C ALA A 58 18.48 10.86 -12.93
N VAL A 59 17.38 10.21 -12.55
CA VAL A 59 16.97 10.04 -11.15
C VAL A 59 16.81 8.57 -10.83
N ILE A 60 17.32 8.17 -9.67
CA ILE A 60 17.13 6.84 -9.11
C ILE A 60 16.03 6.92 -8.05
N ILE A 61 15.06 6.00 -8.10
CA ILE A 61 14.02 5.86 -7.10
C ILE A 61 13.96 4.39 -6.67
N GLN A 62 14.35 4.14 -5.44
CA GLN A 62 14.25 2.81 -4.82
C GLN A 62 12.89 2.65 -4.12
N ASP A 63 12.66 1.47 -3.53
CA ASP A 63 11.49 1.27 -2.69
C ASP A 63 11.54 2.19 -1.48
N ALA A 64 10.36 2.62 -1.02
CA ALA A 64 10.25 3.54 0.11
C ALA A 64 10.67 2.85 1.42
N GLU A 65 11.27 3.60 2.31
CA GLU A 65 11.40 3.23 3.72
C GLU A 65 10.04 3.45 4.40
N VAL A 66 9.43 2.38 4.88
CA VAL A 66 8.12 2.44 5.54
C VAL A 66 8.29 2.03 7.00
N ALA A 67 7.69 2.80 7.92
CA ALA A 67 7.74 2.44 9.33
C ALA A 67 7.13 1.03 9.54
N PRO A 68 7.75 0.17 10.37
CA PRO A 68 7.44 -1.28 10.41
C PRO A 68 5.97 -1.63 10.68
N MET A 69 5.25 -0.78 11.39
CA MET A 69 3.82 -0.99 11.63
C MET A 69 2.97 -0.80 10.37
N PHE A 70 3.45 -0.06 9.38
CA PHE A 70 2.75 0.17 8.11
C PHE A 70 3.30 -0.71 6.98
N ASP A 71 4.48 -1.30 7.13
CA ASP A 71 5.10 -2.17 6.13
C ASP A 71 4.52 -3.59 6.19
N ARG A 72 3.19 -3.67 6.00
CA ARG A 72 2.43 -4.91 5.94
C ARG A 72 1.46 -4.88 4.79
N ARG A 73 1.14 -6.05 4.26
CA ARG A 73 0.15 -6.15 3.19
C ARG A 73 -1.28 -5.87 3.66
N GLN A 74 -1.58 -6.10 4.94
CA GLN A 74 -2.90 -5.78 5.49
C GLN A 74 -3.05 -4.27 5.66
N LEU A 75 -4.22 -3.74 5.29
CA LEU A 75 -4.55 -2.36 5.59
C LEU A 75 -4.60 -2.15 7.11
N LEU A 76 -3.86 -1.13 7.57
CA LEU A 76 -3.96 -0.64 8.93
C LEU A 76 -5.15 0.29 9.05
N GLN A 77 -6.06 -0.04 9.95
CA GLN A 77 -7.22 0.76 10.28
C GLN A 77 -7.06 1.36 11.67
N ARG A 78 -7.22 2.66 11.78
CA ARG A 78 -7.32 3.36 13.05
C ARG A 78 -8.78 3.47 13.45
N LEU A 79 -9.07 3.05 14.67
CA LEU A 79 -10.38 3.16 15.31
C LEU A 79 -10.40 4.41 16.19
N ASP A 80 -11.52 4.62 16.88
CA ASP A 80 -11.61 5.72 17.84
C ASP A 80 -10.56 5.57 18.94
N GLY A 81 -9.87 6.66 19.23
CA GLY A 81 -8.78 6.69 20.21
C GLY A 81 -7.47 6.06 19.71
N PRO A 82 -6.68 5.42 20.58
CA PRO A 82 -5.35 4.90 20.24
C PRO A 82 -5.39 3.51 19.59
N LEU A 83 -6.56 2.94 19.35
CA LEU A 83 -6.70 1.58 18.85
C LEU A 83 -6.44 1.51 17.36
N VAL A 84 -5.61 0.55 16.98
CA VAL A 84 -5.36 0.18 15.59
C VAL A 84 -5.59 -1.30 15.38
N ARG A 85 -6.00 -1.68 14.17
CA ARG A 85 -6.13 -3.10 13.77
C ARG A 85 -5.72 -3.29 12.32
N TYR A 86 -5.24 -4.48 12.00
CA TYR A 86 -5.04 -4.90 10.62
C TYR A 86 -6.29 -5.61 10.11
N ARG A 87 -6.73 -5.26 8.91
CA ARG A 87 -7.88 -5.89 8.26
C ARG A 87 -7.43 -7.12 7.48
N ASN A 88 -7.93 -8.30 7.87
CA ASN A 88 -7.53 -9.55 7.22
C ASN A 88 -8.05 -9.69 5.78
N GLY A 89 -9.22 -9.11 5.49
CA GLY A 89 -9.85 -9.16 4.17
C GLY A 89 -9.43 -8.03 3.22
N ASP A 90 -8.66 -7.04 3.68
CA ASP A 90 -8.25 -5.88 2.88
C ASP A 90 -6.73 -5.81 2.83
N LEU A 91 -6.18 -6.02 1.64
CA LEU A 91 -4.75 -6.16 1.41
C LEU A 91 -4.27 -5.15 0.37
N TRP A 92 -3.07 -4.64 0.54
CA TRP A 92 -2.33 -3.99 -0.54
C TRP A 92 -1.99 -5.02 -1.63
N ALA A 93 -2.23 -4.69 -2.88
CA ALA A 93 -1.89 -5.57 -4.01
C ALA A 93 -0.38 -5.83 -4.09
N VAL A 94 0.43 -4.82 -3.78
CA VAL A 94 1.88 -4.89 -3.60
C VAL A 94 2.25 -4.35 -2.22
N SER A 95 3.50 -4.49 -1.78
CA SER A 95 3.92 -3.91 -0.49
C SER A 95 3.74 -2.38 -0.49
N PRO A 96 3.42 -1.75 0.65
CA PRO A 96 3.35 -0.29 0.75
C PRO A 96 4.61 0.41 0.26
N ALA A 97 5.79 -0.14 0.58
CA ALA A 97 7.07 0.38 0.13
C ALA A 97 7.16 0.47 -1.40
N THR A 98 6.79 -0.61 -2.09
CA THR A 98 6.78 -0.68 -3.55
C THR A 98 5.65 0.18 -4.16
N ALA A 99 4.45 0.18 -3.55
CA ALA A 99 3.31 0.96 -4.03
C ALA A 99 3.63 2.46 -4.06
N VAL A 100 4.17 3.00 -2.97
CA VAL A 100 4.55 4.42 -2.87
C VAL A 100 5.69 4.75 -3.82
N ALA A 101 6.71 3.89 -3.91
CA ALA A 101 7.80 4.11 -4.86
C ALA A 101 7.33 4.14 -6.32
N ASN A 102 6.38 3.26 -6.68
CA ASN A 102 5.78 3.27 -8.02
C ASN A 102 5.03 4.57 -8.30
N LEU A 103 4.24 5.05 -7.33
CA LEU A 103 3.52 6.32 -7.43
C LEU A 103 4.48 7.50 -7.65
N VAL A 104 5.57 7.55 -6.87
CA VAL A 104 6.59 8.60 -7.02
C VAL A 104 7.32 8.48 -8.37
N ARG A 105 7.67 7.27 -8.82
CA ARG A 105 8.28 7.03 -10.15
C ARG A 105 7.38 7.55 -11.26
N GLU A 106 6.09 7.28 -11.19
CA GLU A 106 5.12 7.75 -12.17
C GLU A 106 5.03 9.26 -12.16
N GLY A 107 4.91 9.90 -11.00
CA GLY A 107 4.85 11.35 -10.86
C GLY A 107 6.13 12.05 -11.39
N VAL A 108 7.31 11.53 -11.00
CA VAL A 108 8.59 12.06 -11.48
C VAL A 108 8.75 11.83 -12.98
N GLY A 109 8.37 10.65 -13.49
CA GLY A 109 8.44 10.32 -14.91
C GLY A 109 7.57 11.20 -15.80
N ARG A 110 6.52 11.80 -15.27
CA ARG A 110 5.67 12.78 -16.00
C ARG A 110 6.31 14.17 -16.08
N SER A 111 7.27 14.47 -15.21
CA SER A 111 7.93 15.77 -15.20
C SER A 111 8.92 15.90 -16.37
N PRO A 112 8.86 17.00 -17.14
CA PRO A 112 9.81 17.24 -18.23
C PRO A 112 11.24 17.54 -17.74
N ARG A 113 11.42 17.79 -16.45
CA ARG A 113 12.73 18.10 -15.84
C ARG A 113 13.63 16.87 -15.68
N PHE A 114 13.04 15.67 -15.69
CA PHE A 114 13.77 14.42 -15.49
C PHE A 114 13.77 13.60 -16.78
N GLY A 115 14.94 13.27 -17.29
CA GLY A 115 15.10 12.53 -18.54
C GLY A 115 14.85 11.04 -18.40
N SER A 116 15.34 10.46 -17.31
CA SER A 116 15.17 9.04 -17.04
C SER A 116 14.94 8.77 -15.55
N VAL A 117 14.06 7.81 -15.27
CA VAL A 117 13.81 7.29 -13.93
C VAL A 117 14.21 5.83 -13.92
N SER A 118 15.11 5.46 -13.02
CA SER A 118 15.60 4.10 -12.88
C SER A 118 15.44 3.56 -11.45
N THR A 119 15.50 2.22 -11.31
CA THR A 119 15.43 1.53 -10.02
C THR A 119 16.75 0.92 -9.57
N GLY A 120 17.80 1.02 -10.37
CA GLY A 120 19.09 0.37 -10.13
C GLY A 120 20.08 1.32 -9.46
N ARG A 121 20.91 0.77 -8.58
CA ARG A 121 21.96 1.50 -7.82
C ARG A 121 23.08 2.16 -8.66
N ARG A 122 23.06 2.08 -9.99
CA ARG A 122 24.12 2.59 -10.87
C ARG A 122 23.60 3.04 -12.23
N ALA A 123 22.63 3.94 -12.25
CA ALA A 123 22.54 4.79 -13.42
C ALA A 123 23.61 5.87 -13.28
N ALA A 124 24.40 6.07 -14.30
CA ALA A 124 25.36 7.17 -14.38
C ALA A 124 24.58 8.49 -14.47
N GLY A 125 24.48 9.20 -13.41
CA GLY A 125 23.75 10.45 -13.19
C GLY A 125 23.21 10.36 -11.78
N SER A 126 22.97 10.96 -11.12
CA SER A 126 23.29 12.17 -10.51
C SER A 126 22.44 12.37 -9.27
N TYR A 127 21.18 11.88 -9.21
CA TYR A 127 20.31 12.12 -8.07
C TYR A 127 19.55 10.87 -7.66
N GLU A 128 19.28 10.75 -6.35
CA GLU A 128 18.43 9.71 -5.79
C GLU A 128 17.27 10.38 -5.03
N VAL A 129 16.05 9.89 -5.25
CA VAL A 129 14.91 10.25 -4.42
C VAL A 129 14.77 9.20 -3.34
N VAL A 130 14.99 9.62 -2.10
CA VAL A 130 14.73 8.82 -0.90
C VAL A 130 13.33 9.14 -0.41
N ILE A 131 12.54 8.08 -0.23
CA ILE A 131 11.14 8.17 0.20
C ILE A 131 11.04 7.53 1.57
N ARG A 132 10.49 8.26 2.54
CA ARG A 132 10.19 7.73 3.87
C ARG A 132 8.73 7.95 4.20
N ILE A 133 8.05 6.89 4.63
CA ILE A 133 6.65 6.91 5.04
C ILE A 133 6.58 6.69 6.55
N ASP A 134 6.10 7.71 7.24
CA ASP A 134 5.94 7.73 8.69
C ASP A 134 4.52 7.33 9.12
N ALA A 135 3.51 7.56 8.26
CA ALA A 135 2.13 7.14 8.48
C ALA A 135 1.45 6.71 7.18
N LEU A 136 0.68 5.63 7.25
CA LEU A 136 -0.19 5.12 6.19
C LEU A 136 -1.38 4.44 6.85
N THR A 137 -2.43 5.21 7.14
CA THR A 137 -3.58 4.74 7.92
C THR A 137 -4.89 5.09 7.26
N HIS A 138 -5.87 4.25 7.51
CA HIS A 138 -7.26 4.51 7.17
C HIS A 138 -8.08 4.67 8.45
N TYR A 139 -8.76 5.81 8.59
CA TYR A 139 -9.66 6.06 9.71
C TYR A 139 -11.03 5.49 9.40
N CYS A 140 -11.45 4.54 10.24
CA CYS A 140 -12.80 4.00 10.20
C CYS A 140 -13.65 4.59 11.30
N CYS A 141 -14.96 4.55 11.07
CA CYS A 141 -15.99 4.79 12.08
C CYS A 141 -16.24 6.27 12.44
N SER A 142 -15.55 7.20 11.81
CA SER A 142 -16.00 8.60 11.75
C SER A 142 -17.10 8.77 10.68
N ARG A 143 -17.83 9.88 10.73
CA ARG A 143 -18.84 10.19 9.72
C ARG A 143 -18.28 10.34 8.31
N VAL A 144 -16.99 10.50 8.20
CA VAL A 144 -16.22 10.62 6.95
C VAL A 144 -15.13 9.58 6.98
N SER A 145 -15.00 8.81 5.89
CA SER A 145 -13.88 7.88 5.69
C SER A 145 -12.67 8.69 5.26
N GLU A 146 -11.64 8.72 6.07
CA GLU A 146 -10.42 9.48 5.83
C GLU A 146 -9.22 8.54 5.77
N SER A 147 -8.23 8.91 4.96
CA SER A 147 -6.94 8.23 4.93
C SER A 147 -5.83 9.25 5.16
N GLU A 148 -4.84 8.85 5.94
CA GLU A 148 -3.66 9.66 6.23
C GLU A 148 -2.45 9.01 5.59
N VAL A 149 -1.72 9.81 4.83
CA VAL A 149 -0.38 9.47 4.35
C VAL A 149 0.54 10.60 4.77
N ALA A 150 1.56 10.27 5.56
CA ALA A 150 2.55 11.26 6.00
C ALA A 150 3.95 10.69 5.82
N GLY A 151 4.88 11.57 5.45
CA GLY A 151 6.24 11.14 5.20
C GLY A 151 7.15 12.26 4.72
N GLU A 152 8.28 11.86 4.15
CA GLU A 152 9.31 12.74 3.65
C GLU A 152 9.86 12.25 2.32
N LEU A 153 10.05 13.17 1.39
CA LEU A 153 10.82 12.98 0.16
C LEU A 153 12.11 13.80 0.25
N ALA A 154 13.25 13.19 0.02
CA ALA A 154 14.53 13.89 -0.06
C ALA A 154 15.19 13.61 -1.41
N LEU A 155 15.72 14.64 -2.05
CA LEU A 155 16.54 14.54 -3.24
C LEU A 155 18.02 14.62 -2.83
N LEU A 156 18.76 13.56 -3.08
CA LEU A 156 20.19 13.46 -2.82
C LEU A 156 20.97 13.64 -4.13
N ASP A 157 22.02 14.41 -4.07
CA ASP A 157 23.05 14.44 -5.11
C ASP A 157 24.05 13.31 -4.82
N LEU A 158 24.13 12.34 -5.73
CA LEU A 158 24.99 11.18 -5.56
C LEU A 158 26.48 11.47 -5.79
N GLN A 159 26.84 12.61 -6.40
CA GLN A 159 28.22 13.01 -6.60
C GLN A 159 28.78 13.64 -5.34
N SER A 160 28.03 14.55 -4.73
CA SER A 160 28.45 15.25 -3.51
C SER A 160 28.04 14.53 -2.24
N GLY A 161 27.10 13.59 -2.28
CA GLY A 161 26.48 12.94 -1.13
C GLY A 161 25.60 13.89 -0.30
N SER A 162 25.27 15.06 -0.83
CA SER A 162 24.49 16.07 -0.10
C SER A 162 23.01 16.03 -0.44
N THR A 163 22.16 16.41 0.53
CA THR A 163 20.73 16.61 0.28
C THR A 163 20.51 17.93 -0.43
N VAL A 164 19.92 17.88 -1.64
CA VAL A 164 19.58 19.06 -2.42
C VAL A 164 18.30 19.73 -1.91
N THR A 165 17.30 18.92 -1.61
CA THR A 165 16.03 19.40 -1.07
C THR A 165 15.33 18.31 -0.28
N ARG A 166 14.42 18.73 0.59
CA ARG A 166 13.61 17.84 1.42
C ARG A 166 12.20 18.41 1.55
N HIS A 167 11.21 17.56 1.40
CA HIS A 167 9.81 17.93 1.50
C HIS A 167 9.07 16.95 2.39
N ARG A 168 8.29 17.47 3.33
CA ARG A 168 7.36 16.70 4.17
C ARG A 168 5.94 16.90 3.68
N PHE A 169 5.16 15.84 3.74
CA PHE A 169 3.75 15.83 3.33
C PHE A 169 2.90 15.05 4.33
#